data_57c76cb60c392d788f14f016f258e235
#
_entry.id   57c76cb60c392d788f14f016f258e235
#
_cell.length_a   1.000
_cell.length_b   1.000
_cell.length_c   1.000
_cell.angle_alpha   90.00
_cell.angle_beta   90.00
_cell.angle_gamma   90.00
#
_symmetry.space_group_name_H-M   'P 1'
#
loop_
_entity.id
_entity.type
_entity.pdbx_description
1 polymer ?
#
loop_
_entity_poly.entity_id
_entity_poly.type
_entity_poly.pdbx_seq_one_letter_code
_entity_poly.pdbx_strand_id
1 'polypeptide(L)'
;METADFLNSSGIALTEANRPNDAIPLFRRALVMEPENPLLWLNLGIAQQRTGDYEEAVDSFHRALSINDGLAEAWLSLGLIYYELEEFSLSRDCYQNALFHNDNDPKAWNNLGVLCFTEGNFEEARTYFEEAISLAPHYYDALFNLRDTCRELGDYRAAAEFERALSGRNGSA
;
A
#
# COMPACT_ATOMS: atom_id res chain seq x y z
N MET A 1 6.18 -26.95 -21.06
CA MET A 1 6.64 -25.71 -21.74
C MET A 1 6.41 -24.58 -20.75
N GLU A 2 7.38 -23.74 -20.44
CA GLU A 2 7.16 -22.57 -19.58
C GLU A 2 6.24 -21.58 -20.29
N THR A 3 5.21 -21.13 -19.59
CA THR A 3 4.27 -20.09 -20.04
C THR A 3 4.44 -18.83 -19.20
N ALA A 4 3.96 -17.70 -19.69
CA ALA A 4 3.96 -16.45 -18.92
C ALA A 4 3.21 -16.63 -17.58
N ASP A 5 2.08 -17.31 -17.58
CA ASP A 5 1.31 -17.61 -16.36
C ASP A 5 2.08 -18.44 -15.34
N PHE A 6 2.82 -19.47 -15.80
CA PHE A 6 3.65 -20.28 -14.92
C PHE A 6 4.77 -19.45 -14.27
N LEU A 7 5.46 -18.63 -15.07
CA LEU A 7 6.50 -17.74 -14.59
C LEU A 7 5.95 -16.68 -13.62
N ASN A 8 4.79 -16.11 -13.93
CA ASN A 8 4.10 -15.16 -13.06
C ASN A 8 3.75 -15.79 -11.71
N SER A 9 3.09 -16.94 -11.72
CA SER A 9 2.68 -17.63 -10.48
C SER A 9 3.89 -18.02 -9.63
N SER A 10 4.99 -18.47 -10.27
CA SER A 10 6.24 -18.79 -9.59
C SER A 10 6.90 -17.53 -9.00
N GLY A 11 6.88 -16.41 -9.71
CA GLY A 11 7.39 -15.12 -9.25
C GLY A 11 6.60 -14.60 -8.05
N ILE A 12 5.27 -14.67 -8.09
CA ILE A 12 4.40 -14.30 -6.96
C ILE A 12 4.77 -15.14 -5.73
N ALA A 13 4.83 -16.46 -5.86
CA ALA A 13 5.17 -17.35 -4.76
C ALA A 13 6.55 -17.04 -4.14
N LEU A 14 7.55 -16.69 -4.96
CA LEU A 14 8.87 -16.27 -4.47
C LEU A 14 8.80 -14.92 -3.74
N THR A 15 8.04 -13.97 -4.26
CA THR A 15 7.85 -12.65 -3.63
C THR A 15 7.18 -12.79 -2.26
N GLU A 16 6.16 -13.64 -2.15
CA GLU A 16 5.49 -13.99 -0.89
C GLU A 16 6.40 -14.73 0.10
N ALA A 17 7.30 -15.58 -0.42
CA ALA A 17 8.33 -16.26 0.37
C ALA A 17 9.50 -15.34 0.77
N ASN A 18 9.36 -14.01 0.61
CA ASN A 18 10.39 -13.00 0.89
C ASN A 18 11.69 -13.20 0.08
N ARG A 19 11.56 -13.65 -1.16
CA ARG A 19 12.66 -13.85 -2.14
C ARG A 19 12.46 -13.02 -3.41
N PRO A 20 12.29 -11.69 -3.31
CA PRO A 20 11.97 -10.85 -4.47
C PRO A 20 13.09 -10.85 -5.53
N ASN A 21 14.35 -10.96 -5.13
CA ASN A 21 15.48 -11.05 -6.07
C ASN A 21 15.39 -12.26 -7.01
N ASP A 22 14.83 -13.36 -6.54
CA ASP A 22 14.64 -14.57 -7.36
C ASP A 22 13.37 -14.46 -8.24
N ALA A 23 12.41 -13.65 -7.84
CA ALA A 23 11.16 -13.41 -8.56
C ALA A 23 11.36 -12.49 -9.78
N ILE A 24 12.15 -11.42 -9.66
CA ILE A 24 12.38 -10.41 -10.72
C ILE A 24 12.74 -11.04 -12.07
N PRO A 25 13.72 -11.97 -12.18
CA PRO A 25 14.03 -12.59 -13.47
C PRO A 25 12.88 -13.41 -14.07
N LEU A 26 11.99 -13.97 -13.23
CA LEU A 26 10.82 -14.71 -13.72
C LEU A 26 9.79 -13.75 -14.35
N PHE A 27 9.49 -12.63 -13.67
CA PHE A 27 8.60 -11.60 -14.21
C PHE A 27 9.16 -11.00 -15.51
N ARG A 28 10.47 -10.70 -15.57
CA ARG A 28 11.11 -10.21 -16.81
C ARG A 28 10.99 -11.21 -17.96
N ARG A 29 11.13 -12.52 -17.70
CA ARG A 29 10.92 -13.57 -18.70
C ARG A 29 9.46 -13.67 -19.14
N ALA A 30 8.51 -13.57 -18.23
CA ALA A 30 7.10 -13.53 -18.56
C ALA A 30 6.74 -12.33 -19.44
N LEU A 31 7.31 -11.15 -19.15
CA LEU A 31 7.13 -9.93 -19.94
C LEU A 31 7.73 -10.01 -21.36
N VAL A 32 8.73 -10.85 -21.60
CA VAL A 32 9.21 -11.13 -22.97
C VAL A 32 8.12 -11.85 -23.77
N MET A 33 7.29 -12.65 -23.14
CA MET A 33 6.18 -13.37 -23.78
C MET A 33 4.93 -12.50 -23.93
N GLU A 34 4.63 -11.69 -22.89
CA GLU A 34 3.40 -10.87 -22.78
C GLU A 34 3.74 -9.44 -22.34
N PRO A 35 4.35 -8.62 -23.22
CA PRO A 35 4.84 -7.27 -22.84
C PRO A 35 3.73 -6.28 -22.48
N GLU A 36 2.49 -6.52 -22.95
CA GLU A 36 1.33 -5.67 -22.68
C GLU A 36 0.42 -6.24 -21.58
N ASN A 37 0.91 -7.18 -20.77
CA ASN A 37 0.18 -7.68 -19.61
C ASN A 37 0.44 -6.77 -18.39
N PRO A 38 -0.54 -5.96 -17.93
CA PRO A 38 -0.32 -4.98 -16.87
C PRO A 38 -0.05 -5.64 -15.52
N LEU A 39 -0.54 -6.85 -15.29
CA LEU A 39 -0.32 -7.57 -14.03
C LEU A 39 1.12 -8.07 -13.89
N LEU A 40 1.79 -8.38 -15.00
CA LEU A 40 3.21 -8.73 -14.96
C LEU A 40 4.07 -7.53 -14.59
N TRP A 41 3.76 -6.35 -15.13
CA TRP A 41 4.41 -5.10 -14.76
C TRP A 41 4.14 -4.73 -13.29
N LEU A 42 2.90 -4.88 -12.82
CA LEU A 42 2.55 -4.69 -11.41
C LEU A 42 3.39 -5.60 -10.50
N ASN A 43 3.42 -6.90 -10.77
CA ASN A 43 4.15 -7.88 -9.96
C ASN A 43 5.67 -7.66 -10.00
N LEU A 44 6.22 -7.24 -11.14
CA LEU A 44 7.62 -6.83 -11.26
C LEU A 44 7.90 -5.62 -10.36
N GLY A 45 7.07 -4.58 -10.42
CA GLY A 45 7.18 -3.39 -9.58
C GLY A 45 7.13 -3.71 -8.09
N ILE A 46 6.21 -4.60 -7.67
CA ILE A 46 6.12 -5.06 -6.27
C ILE A 46 7.40 -5.78 -5.83
N ALA A 47 7.97 -6.64 -6.68
CA ALA A 47 9.20 -7.34 -6.36
C ALA A 47 10.40 -6.36 -6.26
N GLN A 48 10.49 -5.37 -7.16
CA GLN A 48 11.51 -4.32 -7.14
C GLN A 48 11.35 -3.40 -5.92
N GLN A 49 10.13 -3.02 -5.56
CA GLN A 49 9.87 -2.24 -4.34
C GLN A 49 10.37 -2.98 -3.10
N ARG A 50 10.17 -4.30 -3.02
CA ARG A 50 10.63 -5.12 -1.88
C ARG A 50 12.16 -5.29 -1.83
N THR A 51 12.87 -5.09 -2.93
CA THR A 51 14.35 -5.06 -2.95
C THR A 51 14.92 -3.67 -2.65
N GLY A 52 14.07 -2.64 -2.63
CA GLY A 52 14.48 -1.24 -2.47
C GLY A 52 14.89 -0.58 -3.79
N ASP A 53 14.70 -1.25 -4.92
CA ASP A 53 14.98 -0.73 -6.26
C ASP A 53 13.82 0.21 -6.69
N TYR A 54 13.69 1.35 -6.00
CA TYR A 54 12.52 2.23 -6.13
C TYR A 54 12.40 2.88 -7.51
N GLU A 55 13.50 3.22 -8.16
CA GLU A 55 13.49 3.80 -9.51
C GLU A 55 12.87 2.82 -10.51
N GLU A 56 13.36 1.59 -10.54
CA GLU A 56 12.84 0.54 -11.42
C GLU A 56 11.39 0.14 -11.07
N ALA A 57 11.04 0.18 -9.77
CA ALA A 57 9.67 -0.11 -9.34
C ALA A 57 8.69 0.95 -9.85
N VAL A 58 9.06 2.24 -9.76
CA VAL A 58 8.26 3.37 -10.29
C VAL A 58 8.03 3.19 -11.79
N ASP A 59 9.08 2.88 -12.56
CA ASP A 59 8.97 2.64 -14.00
C ASP A 59 8.02 1.47 -14.31
N SER A 60 8.13 0.38 -13.55
CA SER A 60 7.27 -0.80 -13.72
C SER A 60 5.80 -0.49 -13.41
N PHE A 61 5.51 0.25 -12.32
CA PHE A 61 4.15 0.67 -11.99
C PHE A 61 3.58 1.64 -13.02
N HIS A 62 4.36 2.60 -13.50
CA HIS A 62 3.91 3.49 -14.58
C HIS A 62 3.62 2.73 -15.88
N ARG A 63 4.41 1.70 -16.19
CA ARG A 63 4.12 0.85 -17.34
C ARG A 63 2.84 0.05 -17.15
N ALA A 64 2.60 -0.52 -15.97
CA ALA A 64 1.33 -1.19 -15.64
C ALA A 64 0.13 -0.26 -15.82
N LEU A 65 0.23 0.96 -15.27
CA LEU A 65 -0.84 1.98 -15.33
C LEU A 65 -1.04 2.56 -16.72
N SER A 66 0.00 2.63 -17.57
CA SER A 66 -0.15 3.04 -18.96
C SER A 66 -0.98 2.06 -19.80
N ILE A 67 -1.04 0.79 -19.38
CA ILE A 67 -1.82 -0.27 -20.02
C ILE A 67 -3.20 -0.37 -19.39
N ASN A 68 -3.28 -0.27 -18.05
CA ASN A 68 -4.53 -0.29 -17.28
C ASN A 68 -4.43 0.66 -16.10
N ASP A 69 -5.02 1.84 -16.22
CA ASP A 69 -5.04 2.89 -15.20
C ASP A 69 -5.91 2.54 -13.97
N GLY A 70 -6.80 1.56 -14.10
CA GLY A 70 -7.67 1.06 -13.03
C GLY A 70 -6.97 0.17 -11.98
N LEU A 71 -5.65 -0.03 -12.06
CA LEU A 71 -4.91 -0.84 -11.09
C LEU A 71 -4.68 -0.06 -9.78
N ALA A 72 -5.66 -0.08 -8.88
CA ALA A 72 -5.58 0.60 -7.58
C ALA A 72 -4.33 0.19 -6.78
N GLU A 73 -3.89 -1.07 -6.85
CA GLU A 73 -2.70 -1.56 -6.18
C GLU A 73 -1.41 -0.91 -6.71
N ALA A 74 -1.32 -0.63 -8.02
CA ALA A 74 -0.18 0.08 -8.60
C ALA A 74 -0.12 1.54 -8.11
N TRP A 75 -1.27 2.22 -8.07
CA TRP A 75 -1.37 3.56 -7.49
C TRP A 75 -0.97 3.57 -6.01
N LEU A 76 -1.47 2.61 -5.22
CA LEU A 76 -1.13 2.48 -3.79
C LEU A 76 0.37 2.27 -3.59
N SER A 77 0.99 1.41 -4.40
CA SER A 77 2.42 1.10 -4.33
C SER A 77 3.28 2.31 -4.73
N LEU A 78 2.90 3.06 -5.77
CA LEU A 78 3.55 4.33 -6.11
C LEU A 78 3.46 5.34 -4.96
N GLY A 79 2.28 5.47 -4.36
CA GLY A 79 2.08 6.35 -3.21
C GLY A 79 3.01 6.02 -2.04
N LEU A 80 3.21 4.73 -1.75
CA LEU A 80 4.15 4.30 -0.72
C LEU A 80 5.59 4.66 -1.07
N ILE A 81 6.03 4.45 -2.31
CA ILE A 81 7.38 4.81 -2.75
C ILE A 81 7.59 6.32 -2.65
N TYR A 82 6.64 7.12 -3.14
CA TYR A 82 6.76 8.58 -3.06
C TYR A 82 6.73 9.09 -1.61
N TYR A 83 5.99 8.42 -0.71
CA TYR A 83 6.03 8.73 0.72
C TYR A 83 7.44 8.49 1.31
N GLU A 84 8.06 7.34 1.02
CA GLU A 84 9.43 7.01 1.46
C GLU A 84 10.49 7.97 0.89
N LEU A 85 10.24 8.52 -0.29
CA LEU A 85 11.09 9.53 -0.93
C LEU A 85 10.78 10.98 -0.46
N GLU A 86 9.86 11.16 0.48
CA GLU A 86 9.38 12.45 0.99
C GLU A 86 8.72 13.34 -0.09
N GLU A 87 8.33 12.75 -1.21
CA GLU A 87 7.59 13.41 -2.29
C GLU A 87 6.07 13.40 -1.98
N PHE A 88 5.69 14.09 -0.91
CA PHE A 88 4.36 14.00 -0.30
C PHE A 88 3.21 14.41 -1.23
N SER A 89 3.44 15.37 -2.14
CA SER A 89 2.43 15.75 -3.12
C SER A 89 2.12 14.60 -4.08
N LEU A 90 3.15 13.95 -4.63
CA LEU A 90 2.98 12.80 -5.52
C LEU A 90 2.37 11.60 -4.79
N SER A 91 2.78 11.39 -3.54
CA SER A 91 2.20 10.35 -2.68
C SER A 91 0.69 10.54 -2.51
N ARG A 92 0.26 11.78 -2.21
CA ARG A 92 -1.15 12.14 -2.05
C ARG A 92 -1.95 11.86 -3.33
N ASP A 93 -1.45 12.32 -4.47
CA ASP A 93 -2.10 12.12 -5.76
C ASP A 93 -2.27 10.62 -6.06
N CYS A 94 -1.23 9.82 -5.77
CA CYS A 94 -1.29 8.37 -5.96
C CYS A 94 -2.31 7.70 -5.04
N TYR A 95 -2.35 8.04 -3.74
CA TYR A 95 -3.34 7.46 -2.83
C TYR A 95 -4.77 7.87 -3.20
N GLN A 96 -4.99 9.10 -3.66
CA GLN A 96 -6.30 9.53 -4.14
C GLN A 96 -6.73 8.76 -5.39
N ASN A 97 -5.81 8.50 -6.34
CA ASN A 97 -6.10 7.66 -7.50
C ASN A 97 -6.37 6.19 -7.09
N ALA A 98 -5.64 5.65 -6.12
CA ALA A 98 -5.93 4.33 -5.58
C ALA A 98 -7.36 4.24 -5.04
N LEU A 99 -7.79 5.23 -4.24
CA LEU A 99 -9.14 5.32 -3.69
C LEU A 99 -10.20 5.61 -4.75
N PHE A 100 -9.89 6.36 -5.80
CA PHE A 100 -10.80 6.58 -6.91
C PHE A 100 -11.17 5.27 -7.63
N HIS A 101 -10.22 4.36 -7.76
CA HIS A 101 -10.43 3.05 -8.40
C HIS A 101 -10.90 1.96 -7.42
N ASN A 102 -10.56 2.07 -6.13
CA ASN A 102 -11.00 1.17 -5.08
C ASN A 102 -11.12 1.89 -3.74
N ASP A 103 -12.29 2.42 -3.44
CA ASP A 103 -12.61 3.14 -2.20
C ASP A 103 -12.81 2.21 -0.98
N ASN A 104 -12.86 0.90 -1.21
CA ASN A 104 -13.03 -0.13 -0.17
C ASN A 104 -11.69 -0.73 0.33
N ASP A 105 -10.55 -0.09 0.03
CA ASP A 105 -9.25 -0.52 0.54
C ASP A 105 -8.88 0.24 1.82
N PRO A 106 -8.95 -0.39 3.01
CA PRO A 106 -8.60 0.26 4.27
C PRO A 106 -7.12 0.67 4.34
N LYS A 107 -6.24 0.04 3.55
CA LYS A 107 -4.82 0.42 3.50
C LYS A 107 -4.62 1.77 2.82
N ALA A 108 -5.35 2.03 1.73
CA ALA A 108 -5.26 3.30 1.02
C ALA A 108 -5.73 4.46 1.91
N TRP A 109 -6.85 4.28 2.63
CA TRP A 109 -7.33 5.25 3.62
C TRP A 109 -6.32 5.47 4.75
N ASN A 110 -5.78 4.39 5.33
CA ASN A 110 -4.76 4.49 6.38
C ASN A 110 -3.51 5.23 5.89
N ASN A 111 -3.01 4.93 4.70
CA ASN A 111 -1.80 5.57 4.17
C ASN A 111 -2.01 7.06 3.89
N LEU A 112 -3.19 7.45 3.42
CA LEU A 112 -3.55 8.86 3.26
C LEU A 112 -3.64 9.55 4.63
N GLY A 113 -4.15 8.86 5.64
CA GLY A 113 -4.15 9.32 7.03
C GLY A 113 -2.74 9.51 7.60
N VAL A 114 -1.83 8.56 7.34
CA VAL A 114 -0.42 8.66 7.74
C VAL A 114 0.25 9.87 7.09
N LEU A 115 -0.01 10.09 5.81
CA LEU A 115 0.52 11.25 5.09
C LEU A 115 0.03 12.57 5.73
N CYS A 116 -1.28 12.69 6.00
CA CYS A 116 -1.84 13.87 6.66
C CYS A 116 -1.27 14.07 8.07
N PHE A 117 -1.08 12.98 8.83
CA PHE A 117 -0.45 13.04 10.14
C PHE A 117 0.98 13.57 10.06
N THR A 118 1.77 13.09 9.09
CA THR A 118 3.15 13.54 8.86
C THR A 118 3.22 15.03 8.52
N GLU A 119 2.24 15.54 7.78
CA GLU A 119 2.11 16.97 7.46
C GLU A 119 1.54 17.83 8.61
N GLY A 120 1.14 17.23 9.73
CA GLY A 120 0.53 17.91 10.87
C GLY A 120 -0.96 18.22 10.70
N ASN A 121 -1.62 17.68 9.67
CA ASN A 121 -3.04 17.84 9.38
C ASN A 121 -3.87 16.79 10.16
N PHE A 122 -3.86 16.89 11.49
CA PHE A 122 -4.38 15.85 12.39
C PHE A 122 -5.90 15.63 12.26
N GLU A 123 -6.71 16.65 12.02
CA GLU A 123 -8.15 16.51 11.82
C GLU A 123 -8.47 15.71 10.56
N GLU A 124 -7.75 15.96 9.47
CA GLU A 124 -7.89 15.22 8.22
C GLU A 124 -7.39 13.77 8.38
N ALA A 125 -6.24 13.59 9.05
CA ALA A 125 -5.69 12.28 9.37
C ALA A 125 -6.71 11.43 10.17
N ARG A 126 -7.36 12.03 11.19
CA ARG A 126 -8.42 11.38 11.97
C ARG A 126 -9.52 10.84 11.06
N THR A 127 -10.01 11.66 10.15
CA THR A 127 -11.10 11.27 9.23
C THR A 127 -10.70 10.05 8.39
N TYR A 128 -9.50 10.05 7.84
CA TYR A 128 -9.03 8.94 7.01
C TYR A 128 -8.78 7.64 7.80
N PHE A 129 -8.28 7.73 9.04
CA PHE A 129 -8.15 6.56 9.90
C PHE A 129 -9.51 6.00 10.34
N GLU A 130 -10.50 6.87 10.59
CA GLU A 130 -11.86 6.46 10.89
C GLU A 130 -12.49 5.71 9.71
N GLU A 131 -12.28 6.15 8.46
CA GLU A 131 -12.70 5.41 7.26
C GLU A 131 -12.02 4.06 7.16
N ALA A 132 -10.71 3.98 7.37
CA ALA A 132 -9.99 2.71 7.36
C ALA A 132 -10.54 1.71 8.38
N ILE A 133 -10.89 2.17 9.58
CA ILE A 133 -11.46 1.35 10.65
C ILE A 133 -12.93 0.98 10.36
N SER A 134 -13.70 1.87 9.71
CA SER A 134 -15.08 1.57 9.31
C SER A 134 -15.12 0.39 8.34
N LEU A 135 -14.17 0.31 7.42
CA LEU A 135 -14.00 -0.79 6.46
C LEU A 135 -13.41 -2.05 7.09
N ALA A 136 -12.46 -1.88 8.00
CA ALA A 136 -11.76 -2.97 8.68
C ALA A 136 -11.61 -2.68 10.18
N PRO A 137 -12.61 -3.05 11.02
CA PRO A 137 -12.61 -2.74 12.46
C PRO A 137 -11.42 -3.31 13.25
N HIS A 138 -10.73 -4.30 12.70
CA HIS A 138 -9.54 -4.93 13.30
C HIS A 138 -8.24 -4.54 12.58
N TYR A 139 -8.24 -3.46 11.81
CA TYR A 139 -7.02 -2.93 11.21
C TYR A 139 -6.21 -2.17 12.27
N TYR A 140 -5.34 -2.91 12.94
CA TYR A 140 -4.62 -2.42 14.12
C TYR A 140 -3.74 -1.21 13.83
N ASP A 141 -3.10 -1.13 12.65
CA ASP A 141 -2.27 0.02 12.30
C ASP A 141 -3.10 1.32 12.28
N ALA A 142 -4.30 1.28 11.68
CA ALA A 142 -5.20 2.43 11.69
C ALA A 142 -5.70 2.78 13.11
N LEU A 143 -5.95 1.78 13.96
CA LEU A 143 -6.32 2.01 15.36
C LEU A 143 -5.19 2.68 16.16
N PHE A 144 -3.93 2.25 15.95
CA PHE A 144 -2.76 2.89 16.55
C PHE A 144 -2.61 4.34 16.09
N ASN A 145 -2.69 4.55 14.78
CA ASN A 145 -2.57 5.86 14.17
C ASN A 145 -3.68 6.80 14.66
N LEU A 146 -4.92 6.31 14.73
CA LEU A 146 -6.05 7.10 15.22
C LEU A 146 -5.91 7.46 16.71
N ARG A 147 -5.47 6.52 17.56
CA ARG A 147 -5.15 6.80 18.96
C ARG A 147 -4.15 7.94 19.08
N ASP A 148 -3.06 7.87 18.33
CA ASP A 148 -1.99 8.89 18.39
C ASP A 148 -2.47 10.22 17.83
N THR A 149 -3.25 10.20 16.74
CA THR A 149 -3.91 11.39 16.21
C THR A 149 -4.83 12.06 17.22
N CYS A 150 -5.64 11.28 17.97
CA CYS A 150 -6.47 11.81 19.04
C CYS A 150 -5.64 12.47 20.16
N ARG A 151 -4.45 11.95 20.46
CA ARG A 151 -3.54 12.58 21.43
C ARG A 151 -3.02 13.92 20.94
N GLU A 152 -2.60 14.02 19.68
CA GLU A 152 -2.16 15.29 19.08
C GLU A 152 -3.29 16.34 19.06
N LEU A 153 -4.53 15.92 18.87
CA LEU A 153 -5.72 16.77 18.92
C LEU A 153 -6.18 17.12 20.36
N GLY A 154 -5.55 16.54 21.40
CA GLY A 154 -5.94 16.73 22.80
C GLY A 154 -7.21 15.96 23.21
N ASP A 155 -7.74 15.09 22.37
CA ASP A 155 -8.87 14.21 22.66
C ASP A 155 -8.42 12.95 23.41
N TYR A 156 -7.96 13.13 24.64
CA TYR A 156 -7.45 12.03 25.47
C TYR A 156 -8.51 11.00 25.85
N ARG A 157 -9.80 11.39 25.77
CA ARG A 157 -10.89 10.44 26.01
C ARG A 157 -11.01 9.43 24.89
N ALA A 158 -11.06 9.90 23.64
CA ALA A 158 -11.08 9.02 22.48
C ALA A 158 -9.79 8.18 22.41
N ALA A 159 -8.63 8.79 22.64
CA ALA A 159 -7.36 8.05 22.68
C ALA A 159 -7.37 6.88 23.69
N ALA A 160 -7.95 7.07 24.89
CA ALA A 160 -8.08 6.02 25.89
C ALA A 160 -9.07 4.91 25.47
N GLU A 161 -10.07 5.21 24.64
CA GLU A 161 -10.99 4.23 24.09
C GLU A 161 -10.27 3.32 23.08
N PHE A 162 -9.48 3.89 22.17
CA PHE A 162 -8.66 3.13 21.23
C PHE A 162 -7.55 2.33 21.92
N GLU A 163 -6.92 2.86 22.96
CA GLU A 163 -5.94 2.13 23.77
C GLU A 163 -6.56 0.86 24.39
N ARG A 164 -7.78 0.93 24.89
CA ARG A 164 -8.50 -0.24 25.42
C ARG A 164 -8.82 -1.26 24.33
N ALA A 165 -9.23 -0.80 23.14
CA ALA A 165 -9.47 -1.68 21.99
C ALA A 165 -8.21 -2.43 21.58
N LEU A 166 -7.05 -1.75 21.58
CA LEU A 166 -5.75 -2.34 21.28
C LEU A 166 -5.27 -3.33 22.38
N SER A 167 -5.56 -3.03 23.65
CA SER A 167 -5.14 -3.84 24.81
C SER A 167 -5.98 -5.11 24.98
N GLY A 168 -7.24 -5.12 24.54
CA GLY A 168 -8.15 -6.28 24.65
C GLY A 168 -7.66 -7.51 23.89
N ARG A 169 -6.65 -7.36 23.03
CA ARG A 169 -5.97 -8.47 22.30
C ARG A 169 -5.08 -9.31 23.21
N ASN A 170 -4.50 -8.74 24.26
CA ASN A 170 -3.53 -9.42 25.11
C ASN A 170 -4.16 -10.29 26.21
N GLY A 171 -5.50 -10.34 26.29
CA GLY A 171 -6.25 -11.08 27.32
C GLY A 171 -6.91 -12.37 26.85
N SER A 172 -6.76 -12.76 25.56
CA SER A 172 -7.44 -13.92 24.96
C SER A 172 -6.44 -14.92 24.35
N ALA A 173 -5.35 -15.20 25.03
CA ALA A 173 -4.40 -16.27 24.67
C ALA A 173 -4.35 -17.32 25.75
#